data_f10bef5805baf35d246e0ee90b972493
#
_entry.id   f10bef5805baf35d246e0ee90b972493
#
_cell.length_a   1.000
_cell.length_b   1.000
_cell.length_c   1.000
_cell.angle_alpha   90.00
_cell.angle_beta   90.00
_cell.angle_gamma   90.00
#
_symmetry.space_group_name_H-M   'P 1'
#
loop_
_entity.id
_entity.type
_entity.pdbx_description
1 polymer ?
#
loop_
_entity_poly.entity_id
_entity_poly.type
_entity_poly.pdbx_seq_one_letter_code
_entity_poly.pdbx_strand_id
1 'polypeptide(L)'
;ALLAGLLGAETTNARLPSGGPELFLQFMALCVLPAVTEELFFRGALQGLLRPCGSAAAIFGPALLFSLLHLDAIQGLTALVCGVFLGWLAERSGSILPGILLHFVNNCLAFCNLYLRLYAPGDVSFAFELFVLLFFPLFSLWLLYHARKQGFHFSAGLRPGVDVLGVFTSPAYTVTVVFLLLYTVFLT
;
A
#
# COMPACT_ATOMS: atom_id res chain seq x y z
N ALA A 1 16.99 -3.61 -1.17
CA ALA A 1 18.13 -4.54 -1.06
C ALA A 1 18.97 -4.27 0.17
N LEU A 2 19.42 -3.03 0.45
CA LEU A 2 20.29 -2.72 1.59
C LEU A 2 19.59 -3.01 2.94
N LEU A 3 18.35 -2.57 3.10
CA LEU A 3 17.53 -2.82 4.30
C LEU A 3 17.10 -4.28 4.42
N ALA A 4 16.73 -4.93 3.33
CA ALA A 4 16.38 -6.35 3.32
C ALA A 4 17.58 -7.24 3.64
N GLY A 5 18.77 -6.90 3.12
CA GLY A 5 20.01 -7.58 3.47
C GLY A 5 20.47 -7.37 4.92
N LEU A 6 20.22 -6.18 5.51
CA LEU A 6 20.49 -5.89 6.92
C LEU A 6 19.56 -6.63 7.88
N LEU A 7 18.35 -6.97 7.44
CA LEU A 7 17.31 -7.63 8.25
C LEU A 7 17.21 -9.14 7.99
N GLY A 8 18.13 -9.71 7.16
CA GLY A 8 18.16 -11.14 6.88
C GLY A 8 16.98 -11.67 6.06
N ALA A 9 16.19 -10.78 5.46
CA ALA A 9 15.11 -11.18 4.56
C ALA A 9 15.71 -11.80 3.29
N GLU A 10 15.68 -13.12 3.17
CA GLU A 10 16.02 -13.82 1.95
C GLU A 10 15.09 -13.35 0.83
N THR A 11 15.67 -12.82 -0.24
CA THR A 11 14.92 -12.54 -1.45
C THR A 11 14.38 -13.88 -1.96
N THR A 12 13.09 -14.10 -1.81
CA THR A 12 12.41 -15.22 -2.47
C THR A 12 12.89 -15.31 -3.90
N ASN A 13 13.17 -16.53 -4.39
CA ASN A 13 13.58 -16.82 -5.77
C ASN A 13 12.46 -16.46 -6.77
N ALA A 14 12.05 -15.19 -6.77
CA ALA A 14 11.05 -14.68 -7.69
C ALA A 14 11.62 -14.75 -9.11
N ARG A 15 11.13 -15.70 -9.89
CA ARG A 15 11.46 -15.83 -11.31
C ARG A 15 10.35 -15.15 -12.09
N LEU A 16 10.67 -13.99 -12.68
CA LEU A 16 9.83 -13.44 -13.75
C LEU A 16 10.28 -14.03 -15.08
N PRO A 17 9.37 -14.39 -15.98
CA PRO A 17 9.73 -14.71 -17.37
C PRO A 17 10.36 -13.49 -18.04
N SER A 18 11.33 -13.70 -18.92
CA SER A 18 12.01 -12.62 -19.65
C SER A 18 11.13 -11.98 -20.74
N GLY A 19 9.98 -12.55 -21.04
CA GLY A 19 9.04 -12.04 -22.03
C GLY A 19 7.89 -13.01 -22.31
N GLY A 20 7.12 -12.73 -23.34
CA GLY A 20 6.03 -13.58 -23.79
C GLY A 20 4.72 -13.45 -22.99
N PRO A 21 3.75 -14.36 -23.24
CA PRO A 21 2.46 -14.35 -22.57
C PRO A 21 2.55 -14.50 -21.05
N GLU A 22 3.55 -15.23 -20.55
CA GLU A 22 3.75 -15.46 -19.12
C GLU A 22 4.10 -14.15 -18.39
N LEU A 23 4.94 -13.29 -18.98
CA LEU A 23 5.25 -11.98 -18.41
C LEU A 23 4.01 -11.10 -18.34
N PHE A 24 3.19 -11.11 -19.39
CA PHE A 24 1.90 -10.39 -19.40
C PHE A 24 0.95 -10.88 -18.30
N LEU A 25 0.84 -12.21 -18.15
CA LEU A 25 -0.01 -12.80 -17.10
C LEU A 25 0.49 -12.43 -15.70
N GLN A 26 1.80 -12.42 -15.48
CA GLN A 26 2.38 -11.99 -14.20
C GLN A 26 2.18 -10.50 -13.97
N PHE A 27 2.33 -9.66 -14.99
CA PHE A 27 2.00 -8.23 -14.88
C PHE A 27 0.52 -8.03 -14.48
N MET A 28 -0.40 -8.74 -15.12
CA MET A 28 -1.83 -8.69 -14.73
C MET A 28 -2.04 -9.14 -13.29
N ALA A 29 -1.41 -10.25 -12.89
CA ALA A 29 -1.55 -10.83 -11.56
C ALA A 29 -0.91 -9.99 -10.44
N LEU A 30 0.20 -9.30 -10.71
CA LEU A 30 0.94 -8.56 -9.70
C LEU A 30 0.62 -7.05 -9.69
N CYS A 31 0.16 -6.49 -10.81
CA CYS A 31 -0.09 -5.05 -10.90
C CYS A 31 -1.58 -4.71 -10.98
N VAL A 32 -2.31 -5.34 -11.90
CA VAL A 32 -3.68 -4.93 -12.20
C VAL A 32 -4.67 -5.54 -11.22
N LEU A 33 -4.65 -6.87 -11.07
CA LEU A 33 -5.61 -7.57 -10.23
C LEU A 33 -5.55 -7.13 -8.77
N PRO A 34 -4.37 -7.05 -8.10
CA PRO A 34 -4.32 -6.59 -6.72
C PRO A 34 -4.84 -5.16 -6.57
N ALA A 35 -4.41 -4.23 -7.44
CA ALA A 35 -4.84 -2.84 -7.37
C ALA A 35 -6.37 -2.68 -7.46
N VAL A 36 -7.04 -3.51 -8.26
CA VAL A 36 -8.50 -3.46 -8.38
C VAL A 36 -9.17 -4.22 -7.23
N THR A 37 -8.80 -5.48 -6.99
CA THR A 37 -9.50 -6.34 -6.03
C THR A 37 -9.29 -5.88 -4.59
N GLU A 38 -8.09 -5.46 -4.24
CA GLU A 38 -7.77 -5.00 -2.89
C GLU A 38 -8.43 -3.64 -2.60
N GLU A 39 -8.42 -2.69 -3.54
CA GLU A 39 -9.13 -1.42 -3.34
C GLU A 39 -10.65 -1.62 -3.26
N LEU A 40 -11.23 -2.50 -4.08
CA LEU A 40 -12.64 -2.85 -3.96
C LEU A 40 -12.97 -3.44 -2.58
N PHE A 41 -12.12 -4.32 -2.08
CA PHE A 41 -12.34 -4.96 -0.78
C PHE A 41 -12.07 -3.99 0.38
N PHE A 42 -10.88 -3.37 0.44
CA PHE A 42 -10.49 -2.55 1.59
C PHE A 42 -11.18 -1.18 1.60
N ARG A 43 -11.27 -0.49 0.45
CA ARG A 43 -11.82 0.88 0.38
C ARG A 43 -13.30 0.89 -0.01
N GLY A 44 -13.70 -0.05 -0.88
CA GLY A 44 -15.10 -0.22 -1.23
C GLY A 44 -15.90 -0.84 -0.10
N ALA A 45 -15.62 -2.08 0.24
CA ALA A 45 -16.44 -2.85 1.18
C ALA A 45 -16.09 -2.51 2.64
N LEU A 46 -14.86 -2.79 3.09
CA LEU A 46 -14.51 -2.75 4.51
C LEU A 46 -14.53 -1.31 5.06
N GLN A 47 -13.94 -0.36 4.36
CA GLN A 47 -14.01 1.05 4.75
C GLN A 47 -15.44 1.56 4.73
N GLY A 48 -16.24 1.15 3.73
CA GLY A 48 -17.67 1.48 3.67
C GLY A 48 -18.44 1.02 4.89
N LEU A 49 -18.21 -0.22 5.34
CA LEU A 49 -18.83 -0.79 6.55
C LEU A 49 -18.42 -0.03 7.84
N LEU A 50 -17.19 0.50 7.90
CA LEU A 50 -16.68 1.20 9.09
C LEU A 50 -16.98 2.71 9.09
N ARG A 51 -17.47 3.28 7.99
CA ARG A 51 -17.83 4.71 7.91
C ARG A 51 -18.78 5.20 9.01
N PRO A 52 -19.81 4.44 9.43
CA PRO A 52 -20.66 4.85 10.55
C PRO A 52 -19.90 5.04 11.86
N CYS A 53 -18.79 4.32 12.07
CA CYS A 53 -17.93 4.43 13.25
C CYS A 53 -16.97 5.62 13.19
N GLY A 54 -17.04 6.44 12.13
CA GLY A 54 -16.21 7.62 11.91
C GLY A 54 -14.99 7.37 11.03
N SER A 55 -14.44 8.47 10.50
CA SER A 55 -13.36 8.40 9.52
C SER A 55 -12.08 7.75 10.06
N ALA A 56 -11.78 7.88 11.34
CA ALA A 56 -10.61 7.24 11.92
C ALA A 56 -10.73 5.70 11.85
N ALA A 57 -11.85 5.14 12.29
CA ALA A 57 -12.08 3.70 12.20
C ALA A 57 -12.09 3.23 10.74
N ALA A 58 -12.75 3.97 9.86
CA ALA A 58 -12.87 3.66 8.44
C ALA A 58 -11.51 3.69 7.71
N ILE A 59 -10.57 4.53 8.11
CA ILE A 59 -9.25 4.62 7.49
C ILE A 59 -8.27 3.64 8.12
N PHE A 60 -8.09 3.69 9.45
CA PHE A 60 -7.06 2.92 10.14
C PHE A 60 -7.39 1.43 10.25
N GLY A 61 -8.66 1.06 10.39
CA GLY A 61 -9.08 -0.34 10.49
C GLY A 61 -8.69 -1.16 9.25
N PRO A 62 -9.16 -0.78 8.05
CA PRO A 62 -8.77 -1.45 6.81
C PRO A 62 -7.27 -1.37 6.52
N ALA A 63 -6.61 -0.23 6.83
CA ALA A 63 -5.19 -0.06 6.60
C ALA A 63 -4.34 -1.03 7.43
N LEU A 64 -4.72 -1.26 8.69
CA LEU A 64 -4.02 -2.21 9.54
C LEU A 64 -4.19 -3.65 9.02
N LEU A 65 -5.40 -4.06 8.65
CA LEU A 65 -5.64 -5.39 8.08
C LEU A 65 -4.91 -5.57 6.75
N PHE A 66 -4.92 -4.55 5.91
CA PHE A 66 -4.17 -4.52 4.65
C PHE A 66 -2.67 -4.72 4.86
N SER A 67 -2.10 -4.01 5.84
CA SER A 67 -0.70 -4.14 6.26
C SER A 67 -0.35 -5.57 6.68
N LEU A 68 -1.15 -6.15 7.57
CA LEU A 68 -0.90 -7.47 8.13
C LEU A 68 -1.00 -8.60 7.09
N LEU A 69 -1.83 -8.43 6.07
CA LEU A 69 -1.95 -9.41 4.98
C LEU A 69 -0.71 -9.50 4.08
N HIS A 70 0.22 -8.56 4.17
CA HIS A 70 1.49 -8.65 3.45
C HIS A 70 2.46 -9.67 4.06
N LEU A 71 2.23 -10.09 5.33
CA LEU A 71 2.97 -11.17 6.02
C LEU A 71 4.49 -10.96 6.05
N ASP A 72 4.96 -9.74 5.84
CA ASP A 72 6.35 -9.30 5.91
C ASP A 72 6.40 -7.97 6.66
N ALA A 73 7.32 -7.83 7.62
CA ALA A 73 7.35 -6.67 8.50
C ALA A 73 7.65 -5.35 7.77
N ILE A 74 8.54 -5.38 6.76
CA ILE A 74 8.94 -4.19 6.01
C ILE A 74 7.87 -3.82 5.00
N GLN A 75 7.38 -4.81 4.24
CA GLN A 75 6.28 -4.62 3.29
C GLN A 75 5.01 -4.19 4.03
N GLY A 76 4.71 -4.82 5.18
CA GLY A 76 3.59 -4.48 6.03
C GLY A 76 3.62 -3.03 6.52
N LEU A 77 4.78 -2.54 6.98
CA LEU A 77 4.91 -1.14 7.40
C LEU A 77 4.67 -0.17 6.22
N THR A 78 5.22 -0.47 5.07
CA THR A 78 4.99 0.33 3.84
C THR A 78 3.52 0.28 3.44
N ALA A 79 2.91 -0.92 3.46
CA ALA A 79 1.50 -1.12 3.15
C ALA A 79 0.58 -0.39 4.15
N LEU A 80 0.96 -0.28 5.44
CA LEU A 80 0.22 0.49 6.43
C LEU A 80 0.16 1.98 6.04
N VAL A 81 1.32 2.57 5.75
CA VAL A 81 1.41 3.99 5.36
C VAL A 81 0.61 4.25 4.08
N CYS A 82 0.81 3.42 3.05
CA CYS A 82 0.04 3.49 1.81
C CYS A 82 -1.45 3.26 2.07
N GLY A 83 -1.79 2.30 2.91
CA GLY A 83 -3.15 1.95 3.28
C GLY A 83 -3.92 3.11 3.93
N VAL A 84 -3.28 3.81 4.86
CA VAL A 84 -3.83 5.01 5.50
C VAL A 84 -4.03 6.12 4.47
N PHE A 85 -3.05 6.35 3.62
CA PHE A 85 -3.15 7.38 2.58
C PHE A 85 -4.26 7.09 1.57
N LEU A 86 -4.36 5.87 1.06
CA LEU A 86 -5.40 5.46 0.12
C LEU A 86 -6.79 5.51 0.77
N GLY A 87 -6.90 5.10 2.05
CA GLY A 87 -8.14 5.20 2.82
C GLY A 87 -8.59 6.65 3.02
N TRP A 88 -7.65 7.54 3.36
CA TRP A 88 -7.92 8.98 3.44
C TRP A 88 -8.34 9.57 2.08
N LEU A 89 -7.66 9.17 1.00
CA LEU A 89 -7.99 9.61 -0.36
C LEU A 89 -9.40 9.18 -0.78
N ALA A 90 -9.78 7.93 -0.49
CA ALA A 90 -11.13 7.42 -0.76
C ALA A 90 -12.20 8.15 0.06
N GLU A 91 -11.89 8.49 1.33
CA GLU A 91 -12.81 9.28 2.18
C GLU A 91 -12.97 10.73 1.67
N ARG A 92 -11.89 11.33 1.18
CA ARG A 92 -11.89 12.73 0.68
C ARG A 92 -12.48 12.87 -0.72
N SER A 93 -12.19 11.94 -1.61
CA SER A 93 -12.70 11.98 -2.99
C SER A 93 -14.11 11.41 -3.15
N GLY A 94 -14.56 10.62 -2.18
CA GLY A 94 -15.82 9.86 -2.28
C GLY A 94 -15.76 8.74 -3.33
N SER A 95 -14.58 8.40 -3.82
CA SER A 95 -14.36 7.40 -4.87
C SER A 95 -13.14 6.54 -4.57
N ILE A 96 -13.21 5.26 -4.94
CA ILE A 96 -12.06 4.34 -4.85
C ILE A 96 -11.15 4.43 -6.08
N LEU A 97 -11.60 5.06 -7.16
CA LEU A 97 -10.86 5.09 -8.43
C LEU A 97 -9.47 5.75 -8.33
N PRO A 98 -9.30 6.90 -7.65
CA PRO A 98 -7.96 7.45 -7.43
C PRO A 98 -7.05 6.50 -6.66
N GLY A 99 -7.60 5.74 -5.69
CA GLY A 99 -6.88 4.70 -4.95
C GLY A 99 -6.41 3.57 -5.87
N ILE A 100 -7.29 3.04 -6.70
CA ILE A 100 -6.97 2.00 -7.69
C ILE A 100 -5.83 2.45 -8.61
N LEU A 101 -5.89 3.68 -9.12
CA LEU A 101 -4.86 4.20 -10.03
C LEU A 101 -3.50 4.35 -9.34
N LEU A 102 -3.47 4.90 -8.13
CA LEU A 102 -2.22 5.05 -7.38
C LEU A 102 -1.63 3.70 -6.94
N HIS A 103 -2.48 2.78 -6.50
CA HIS A 103 -2.06 1.42 -6.14
C HIS A 103 -1.50 0.68 -7.36
N PHE A 104 -2.17 0.77 -8.50
CA PHE A 104 -1.69 0.22 -9.76
C PHE A 104 -0.31 0.79 -10.15
N VAL A 105 -0.12 2.11 -10.09
CA VAL A 105 1.17 2.75 -10.38
C VAL A 105 2.26 2.24 -9.42
N ASN A 106 1.96 2.15 -8.13
CA ASN A 106 2.89 1.60 -7.15
C ASN A 106 3.31 0.17 -7.48
N ASN A 107 2.36 -0.69 -7.81
CA ASN A 107 2.65 -2.08 -8.19
C ASN A 107 3.43 -2.17 -9.51
N CYS A 108 3.16 -1.28 -10.47
CA CYS A 108 3.96 -1.19 -11.70
C CYS A 108 5.41 -0.80 -11.40
N LEU A 109 5.65 0.16 -10.52
CA LEU A 109 7.01 0.55 -10.12
C LEU A 109 7.74 -0.61 -9.44
N ALA A 110 7.08 -1.33 -8.54
CA ALA A 110 7.63 -2.51 -7.88
C ALA A 110 7.94 -3.64 -8.89
N PHE A 111 7.03 -3.89 -9.83
CA PHE A 111 7.21 -4.86 -10.90
C PHE A 111 8.38 -4.49 -11.82
N CYS A 112 8.47 -3.22 -12.24
CA CYS A 112 9.60 -2.72 -13.04
C CYS A 112 10.92 -2.87 -12.30
N ASN A 113 10.95 -2.54 -11.00
CA ASN A 113 12.15 -2.69 -10.18
C ASN A 113 12.58 -4.15 -10.10
N LEU A 114 11.64 -5.07 -9.84
CA LEU A 114 11.91 -6.50 -9.82
C LEU A 114 12.45 -7.00 -11.17
N TYR A 115 11.85 -6.59 -12.27
CA TYR A 115 12.27 -6.95 -13.61
C TYR A 115 13.68 -6.45 -13.91
N LEU A 116 13.99 -5.19 -13.59
CA LEU A 116 15.31 -4.61 -13.79
C LEU A 116 16.37 -5.31 -12.94
N ARG A 117 16.07 -5.67 -11.70
CA ARG A 117 17.00 -6.44 -10.84
C ARG A 117 17.34 -7.81 -11.39
N LEU A 118 16.41 -8.46 -12.10
CA LEU A 118 16.61 -9.79 -12.65
C LEU A 118 17.34 -9.80 -14.01
N TYR A 119 17.12 -8.78 -14.83
CA TYR A 119 17.51 -8.80 -16.24
C TYR A 119 18.40 -7.65 -16.70
N ALA A 120 18.46 -6.54 -15.96
CA ALA A 120 19.30 -5.42 -16.30
C ALA A 120 20.64 -5.44 -15.56
N PRO A 121 21.69 -4.74 -16.08
CA PRO A 121 22.90 -4.49 -15.33
C PRO A 121 22.60 -3.80 -13.98
N GLY A 122 23.42 -4.11 -12.96
CA GLY A 122 23.18 -3.64 -11.59
C GLY A 122 23.17 -2.12 -11.43
N ASP A 123 23.91 -1.40 -12.27
CA ASP A 123 23.91 0.06 -12.33
C ASP A 123 22.58 0.63 -12.84
N VAL A 124 21.90 -0.06 -13.78
CA VAL A 124 20.58 0.34 -14.28
C VAL A 124 19.51 0.15 -13.21
N SER A 125 19.49 -0.98 -12.54
CA SER A 125 18.52 -1.22 -11.45
C SER A 125 18.74 -0.26 -10.28
N PHE A 126 19.99 0.00 -9.91
CA PHE A 126 20.33 0.99 -8.88
C PHE A 126 19.91 2.40 -9.27
N ALA A 127 20.16 2.81 -10.53
CA ALA A 127 19.74 4.12 -11.03
C ALA A 127 18.22 4.28 -10.99
N PHE A 128 17.47 3.23 -11.34
CA PHE A 128 16.00 3.23 -11.25
C PHE A 128 15.53 3.37 -9.79
N GLU A 129 16.12 2.63 -8.86
CA GLU A 129 15.79 2.72 -7.43
C GLU A 129 16.07 4.14 -6.90
N LEU A 130 17.21 4.69 -7.24
CA LEU A 130 17.59 6.05 -6.85
C LEU A 130 16.64 7.09 -7.46
N PHE A 131 16.26 6.92 -8.73
CA PHE A 131 15.25 7.76 -9.37
C PHE A 131 13.92 7.73 -8.62
N VAL A 132 13.39 6.54 -8.32
CA VAL A 132 12.12 6.40 -7.58
C VAL A 132 12.23 7.04 -6.20
N LEU A 133 13.33 6.77 -5.48
CA LEU A 133 13.57 7.27 -4.13
C LEU A 133 13.66 8.80 -4.07
N LEU A 134 14.24 9.44 -5.08
CA LEU A 134 14.42 10.90 -5.09
C LEU A 134 13.26 11.63 -5.78
N PHE A 135 12.83 11.13 -6.93
CA PHE A 135 11.83 11.82 -7.76
C PHE A 135 10.48 11.96 -7.04
N PHE A 136 9.94 10.87 -6.52
CA PHE A 136 8.59 10.91 -5.94
C PHE A 136 8.48 11.77 -4.68
N PRO A 137 9.41 11.72 -3.70
CA PRO A 137 9.37 12.64 -2.56
C PRO A 137 9.57 14.10 -2.97
N LEU A 138 10.53 14.38 -3.85
CA LEU A 138 10.79 15.75 -4.31
C LEU A 138 9.60 16.30 -5.10
N PHE A 139 9.00 15.51 -5.99
CA PHE A 139 7.81 15.89 -6.73
C PHE A 139 6.61 16.12 -5.80
N SER A 140 6.45 15.28 -4.77
CA SER A 140 5.40 15.45 -3.76
C SER A 140 5.60 16.73 -2.95
N LEU A 141 6.82 17.05 -2.54
CA LEU A 141 7.14 18.30 -1.86
C LEU A 141 6.90 19.52 -2.77
N TRP A 142 7.26 19.42 -4.04
CA TRP A 142 7.00 20.46 -5.03
C TRP A 142 5.48 20.69 -5.22
N LEU A 143 4.69 19.61 -5.36
CA LEU A 143 3.24 19.71 -5.45
C LEU A 143 2.62 20.34 -4.19
N LEU A 144 3.07 19.93 -3.00
CA LEU A 144 2.60 20.50 -1.72
C LEU A 144 2.95 21.98 -1.60
N TYR A 145 4.14 22.38 -2.01
CA TYR A 145 4.56 23.79 -2.04
C TYR A 145 3.64 24.61 -2.95
N HIS A 146 3.41 24.15 -4.19
CA HIS A 146 2.54 24.85 -5.14
C HIS A 146 1.08 24.88 -4.68
N ALA A 147 0.56 23.78 -4.15
CA ALA A 147 -0.79 23.72 -3.61
C ALA A 147 -0.99 24.71 -2.47
N ARG A 148 -0.03 24.80 -1.52
CA ARG A 148 -0.07 25.79 -0.43
C ARG A 148 -0.04 27.23 -0.96
N LYS A 149 0.80 27.50 -1.96
CA LYS A 149 0.88 28.84 -2.59
C LYS A 149 -0.42 29.27 -3.27
N GLN A 150 -1.23 28.28 -3.73
CA GLN A 150 -2.57 28.51 -4.28
C GLN A 150 -3.67 28.56 -3.22
N GLY A 151 -3.31 28.63 -1.93
CA GLY A 151 -4.27 28.69 -0.82
C GLY A 151 -4.84 27.33 -0.40
N PHE A 152 -4.26 26.23 -0.85
CA PHE A 152 -4.67 24.91 -0.39
C PHE A 152 -4.21 24.69 1.05
N HIS A 153 -5.17 24.50 1.96
CA HIS A 153 -4.92 24.13 3.32
C HIS A 153 -5.28 22.66 3.51
N PHE A 154 -4.29 21.88 3.98
CA PHE A 154 -4.54 20.48 4.30
C PHE A 154 -5.49 20.40 5.51
N SER A 155 -6.68 19.89 5.26
CA SER A 155 -7.61 19.51 6.32
C SER A 155 -7.80 18.01 6.25
N ALA A 156 -7.62 17.33 7.38
CA ALA A 156 -7.88 15.89 7.44
C ALA A 156 -9.36 15.59 7.12
N GLY A 157 -10.27 16.55 7.43
CA GLY A 157 -11.70 16.46 7.13
C GLY A 157 -12.34 15.19 7.72
N LEU A 158 -11.78 14.71 8.84
CA LEU A 158 -12.24 13.50 9.49
C LEU A 158 -13.56 13.73 10.19
N ARG A 159 -14.51 12.82 10.02
CA ARG A 159 -15.78 12.82 10.73
C ARG A 159 -15.59 12.17 12.10
N PRO A 160 -16.15 12.72 13.19
CA PRO A 160 -16.15 12.09 14.49
C PRO A 160 -16.90 10.76 14.41
N GLY A 161 -16.38 9.74 15.08
CA GLY A 161 -17.01 8.43 15.18
C GLY A 161 -17.82 8.31 16.47
N VAL A 162 -18.83 7.45 16.43
CA VAL A 162 -19.69 7.17 17.59
C VAL A 162 -19.03 6.17 18.54
N ASP A 163 -18.28 5.20 17.98
CA ASP A 163 -17.60 4.15 18.76
C ASP A 163 -16.35 3.63 18.05
N VAL A 164 -15.33 4.49 17.96
CA VAL A 164 -14.06 4.13 17.32
C VAL A 164 -13.36 3.01 18.10
N LEU A 165 -13.37 3.10 19.44
CA LEU A 165 -12.70 2.12 20.29
C LEU A 165 -13.35 0.75 20.18
N GLY A 166 -14.69 0.68 20.14
CA GLY A 166 -15.44 -0.56 20.00
C GLY A 166 -15.11 -1.33 18.72
N VAL A 167 -14.79 -0.63 17.62
CA VAL A 167 -14.34 -1.30 16.39
C VAL A 167 -13.03 -2.06 16.62
N PHE A 168 -12.01 -1.37 17.16
CA PHE A 168 -10.68 -1.96 17.36
C PHE A 168 -10.64 -2.99 18.49
N THR A 169 -11.56 -2.90 19.45
CA THR A 169 -11.68 -3.87 20.56
C THR A 169 -12.72 -4.96 20.28
N SER A 170 -13.41 -4.92 19.13
CA SER A 170 -14.37 -5.98 18.80
C SER A 170 -13.68 -7.36 18.73
N PRO A 171 -14.28 -8.43 19.24
CA PRO A 171 -13.66 -9.75 19.26
C PRO A 171 -13.20 -10.22 17.88
N ALA A 172 -14.02 -9.99 16.85
CA ALA A 172 -13.70 -10.39 15.47
C ALA A 172 -12.45 -9.66 14.93
N TYR A 173 -12.38 -8.34 15.12
CA TYR A 173 -11.22 -7.56 14.68
C TYR A 173 -9.97 -7.94 15.46
N THR A 174 -10.07 -8.03 16.79
CA THR A 174 -8.94 -8.39 17.67
C THR A 174 -8.39 -9.78 17.34
N VAL A 175 -9.26 -10.79 17.18
CA VAL A 175 -8.84 -12.15 16.80
C VAL A 175 -8.16 -12.17 15.45
N THR A 176 -8.71 -11.45 14.45
CA THR A 176 -8.08 -11.36 13.11
C THR A 176 -6.71 -10.71 13.17
N VAL A 177 -6.57 -9.58 13.87
CA VAL A 177 -5.29 -8.89 14.02
C VAL A 177 -4.26 -9.76 14.75
N VAL A 178 -4.64 -10.38 15.87
CA VAL A 178 -3.75 -11.27 16.64
C VAL A 178 -3.32 -12.48 15.79
N PHE A 179 -4.25 -13.10 15.06
CA PHE A 179 -3.94 -14.22 14.17
C PHE A 179 -2.91 -13.81 13.09
N LEU A 180 -3.13 -12.68 12.40
CA LEU A 180 -2.23 -12.20 11.35
C LEU A 180 -0.86 -11.81 11.92
N LEU A 181 -0.82 -11.19 13.11
CA LEU A 181 0.44 -10.88 13.79
C LEU A 181 1.23 -12.14 14.15
N LEU A 182 0.56 -13.14 14.71
CA LEU A 182 1.19 -14.42 15.06
C LEU A 182 1.69 -15.12 13.78
N TYR A 183 0.89 -15.12 12.73
CA TYR A 183 1.30 -15.68 11.44
C TYR A 183 2.57 -14.99 10.90
N THR A 184 2.59 -13.65 10.89
CA THR A 184 3.74 -12.87 10.41
C THR A 184 5.01 -13.11 11.24
N VAL A 185 4.88 -13.31 12.55
CA VAL A 185 6.05 -13.47 13.46
C VAL A 185 6.60 -14.89 13.46
N PHE A 186 5.73 -15.91 13.35
CA PHE A 186 6.13 -17.30 13.59
C PHE A 186 6.17 -18.18 12.34
N LEU A 187 5.59 -17.73 11.20
CA LEU A 187 5.45 -18.56 10.01
C LEU A 187 6.09 -17.94 8.74
N THR A 188 6.65 -16.73 8.83
CA THR A 188 7.47 -16.10 7.78
C THR A 188 8.91 -15.92 8.24
#